data_a40532c51e41acdb1c7f77394ba2eb42
#
_entry.id   a40532c51e41acdb1c7f77394ba2eb42
#
_cell.length_a   1.000
_cell.length_b   1.000
_cell.length_c   1.000
_cell.angle_alpha   90.00
_cell.angle_beta   90.00
_cell.angle_gamma   90.00
#
_symmetry.space_group_name_H-M   'P 1'
#
loop_
_entity.id
_entity.type
_entity.pdbx_description
1 polymer ?
#
loop_
_entity_poly.entity_id
_entity_poly.type
_entity_poly.pdbx_seq_one_letter_code
_entity_poly.pdbx_strand_id
1 'polypeptide(L)'
;MTNHGQELAKAGLAIKAIKLNPDTPYLWASGYHMPIYNDNRMFLFFPEHRELIIEGFKDIIKINNIKFDIIAGTSTAGIPHGALLADRLNVPFIYIRDKPKAHGLKNQIEGIDAVSDLKQKSVLVIEDLISTGGSSARAVQAVRDANGIVNYCISIFSYGLNKAASAFNKLDIPCETISILTYDVLLEAVKEIDYMSDAQINLLKEWKDDPFEWGNKHGFSKIEK
;
A
#
# COMPACT_ATOMS: atom_id res chain seq x y z
N MET A 1 6.02 21.90 -0.81
CA MET A 1 5.81 20.44 -0.98
C MET A 1 4.38 20.27 -1.42
N THR A 2 4.14 19.63 -2.54
CA THR A 2 2.81 19.30 -3.02
C THR A 2 2.12 18.42 -1.99
N ASN A 3 0.87 18.75 -1.63
CA ASN A 3 0.16 18.09 -0.53
C ASN A 3 -0.66 16.89 -1.03
N HIS A 4 -0.02 16.06 -1.90
CA HIS A 4 -0.70 14.92 -2.52
C HIS A 4 -1.36 13.97 -1.49
N GLY A 5 -0.76 13.80 -0.31
CA GLY A 5 -1.32 12.97 0.74
C GLY A 5 -2.67 13.49 1.24
N GLN A 6 -2.77 14.78 1.57
CA GLN A 6 -4.04 15.37 2.02
C GLN A 6 -5.10 15.43 0.91
N GLU A 7 -4.69 15.75 -0.32
CA GLU A 7 -5.61 15.73 -1.47
C GLU A 7 -6.15 14.31 -1.72
N LEU A 8 -5.29 13.30 -1.63
CA LEU A 8 -5.67 11.90 -1.78
C LEU A 8 -6.58 11.42 -0.64
N ALA A 9 -6.34 11.87 0.60
CA ALA A 9 -7.23 11.58 1.72
C ALA A 9 -8.62 12.15 1.49
N LYS A 10 -8.74 13.42 1.11
CA LYS A 10 -10.02 14.09 0.79
C LYS A 10 -10.73 13.40 -0.37
N ALA A 11 -10.00 13.09 -1.45
CA ALA A 11 -10.55 12.34 -2.59
C ALA A 11 -11.06 10.95 -2.17
N GLY A 12 -10.27 10.19 -1.41
CA GLY A 12 -10.61 8.85 -0.93
C GLY A 12 -11.85 8.82 -0.05
N LEU A 13 -12.00 9.80 0.83
CA LEU A 13 -13.20 9.97 1.67
C LEU A 13 -14.42 10.32 0.81
N ALA A 14 -14.28 11.25 -0.14
CA ALA A 14 -15.37 11.70 -1.01
C ALA A 14 -15.94 10.57 -1.87
N ILE A 15 -15.09 9.76 -2.49
CA ILE A 15 -15.52 8.61 -3.33
C ILE A 15 -15.76 7.33 -2.52
N LYS A 16 -15.61 7.37 -1.18
CA LYS A 16 -15.74 6.21 -0.28
C LYS A 16 -14.75 5.07 -0.54
N ALA A 17 -13.61 5.37 -1.16
CA ALA A 17 -12.45 4.47 -1.22
C ALA A 17 -11.87 4.27 0.19
N ILE A 18 -11.91 5.32 1.01
CA ILE A 18 -11.57 5.30 2.42
C ILE A 18 -12.88 5.53 3.21
N LYS A 19 -13.18 4.62 4.12
CA LYS A 19 -14.36 4.69 4.99
C LYS A 19 -13.92 4.61 6.43
N LEU A 20 -14.41 5.51 7.24
CA LEU A 20 -14.13 5.57 8.68
C LEU A 20 -15.44 5.42 9.44
N ASN A 21 -15.49 4.50 10.39
CA ASN A 21 -16.64 4.33 11.28
C ASN A 21 -16.20 3.65 12.59
N PRO A 22 -15.77 4.41 13.60
CA PRO A 22 -15.39 3.85 14.90
C PRO A 22 -16.61 3.38 15.73
N ASP A 23 -17.80 3.94 15.50
CA ASP A 23 -19.01 3.59 16.26
C ASP A 23 -19.61 2.26 15.77
N THR A 24 -19.42 1.91 14.48
CA THR A 24 -19.87 0.65 13.87
C THR A 24 -18.77 0.13 12.94
N PRO A 25 -17.73 -0.49 13.50
CA PRO A 25 -16.53 -0.85 12.76
C PRO A 25 -16.77 -1.94 11.73
N TYR A 26 -15.90 -1.99 10.72
CA TYR A 26 -15.94 -2.95 9.63
C TYR A 26 -15.33 -4.28 10.03
N LEU A 27 -15.98 -5.39 9.70
CA LEU A 27 -15.41 -6.72 9.86
C LEU A 27 -14.44 -7.00 8.71
N TRP A 28 -13.15 -7.07 9.02
CA TRP A 28 -12.14 -7.45 8.05
C TRP A 28 -12.11 -8.96 7.78
N ALA A 29 -11.50 -9.37 6.66
CA ALA A 29 -11.33 -10.77 6.29
C ALA A 29 -10.60 -11.59 7.36
N SER A 30 -9.77 -10.96 8.17
CA SER A 30 -9.06 -11.54 9.31
C SER A 30 -9.92 -11.82 10.56
N GLY A 31 -11.21 -11.45 10.52
CA GLY A 31 -12.14 -11.58 11.66
C GLY A 31 -12.09 -10.45 12.68
N TYR A 32 -11.19 -9.49 12.53
CA TYR A 32 -11.13 -8.32 13.41
C TYR A 32 -12.12 -7.24 12.98
N HIS A 33 -12.69 -6.53 13.97
CA HIS A 33 -13.46 -5.32 13.76
C HIS A 33 -12.51 -4.12 13.76
N MET A 34 -12.53 -3.36 12.67
CA MET A 34 -11.62 -2.24 12.42
C MET A 34 -12.40 -0.98 12.06
N PRO A 35 -12.08 0.20 12.62
CA PRO A 35 -12.82 1.43 12.35
C PRO A 35 -12.55 2.06 10.99
N ILE A 36 -11.68 1.43 10.21
CA ILE A 36 -11.33 1.85 8.85
C ILE A 36 -11.49 0.70 7.86
N TYR A 37 -11.97 1.04 6.67
CA TYR A 37 -11.93 0.18 5.48
C TYR A 37 -11.38 0.97 4.31
N ASN A 38 -10.43 0.41 3.58
CA ASN A 38 -9.81 1.05 2.41
C ASN A 38 -9.84 0.13 1.19
N ASP A 39 -10.23 0.71 0.04
CA ASP A 39 -10.19 0.07 -1.26
C ASP A 39 -9.64 1.05 -2.31
N ASN A 40 -8.33 1.07 -2.48
CA ASN A 40 -7.64 1.95 -3.41
C ASN A 40 -7.98 1.68 -4.89
N ARG A 41 -8.58 0.53 -5.21
CA ARG A 41 -9.04 0.22 -6.58
C ARG A 41 -10.12 1.18 -7.06
N MET A 42 -10.87 1.79 -6.13
CA MET A 42 -11.90 2.78 -6.48
C MET A 42 -11.34 4.03 -7.14
N PHE A 43 -10.09 4.39 -6.87
CA PHE A 43 -9.41 5.50 -7.55
C PHE A 43 -9.22 5.27 -9.06
N LEU A 44 -9.20 4.01 -9.51
CA LEU A 44 -9.00 3.66 -10.92
C LEU A 44 -10.14 4.16 -11.81
N PHE A 45 -11.35 4.31 -11.28
CA PHE A 45 -12.49 4.79 -12.05
C PHE A 45 -12.37 6.27 -12.45
N PHE A 46 -11.63 7.08 -11.65
CA PHE A 46 -11.55 8.52 -11.81
C PHE A 46 -10.18 8.91 -12.43
N PRO A 47 -10.16 9.47 -13.65
CA PRO A 47 -8.90 9.89 -14.30
C PRO A 47 -8.06 10.85 -13.45
N GLU A 48 -8.72 11.84 -12.84
CA GLU A 48 -8.10 12.86 -11.99
C GLU A 48 -7.44 12.24 -10.74
N HIS A 49 -8.03 11.22 -10.15
CA HIS A 49 -7.44 10.54 -8.99
C HIS A 49 -6.29 9.62 -9.39
N ARG A 50 -6.35 9.00 -10.57
CA ARG A 50 -5.17 8.28 -11.11
C ARG A 50 -4.00 9.21 -11.32
N GLU A 51 -4.25 10.40 -11.89
CA GLU A 51 -3.22 11.42 -12.09
C GLU A 51 -2.62 11.88 -10.75
N LEU A 52 -3.45 12.15 -9.75
CA LEU A 52 -3.02 12.52 -8.40
C LEU A 52 -2.07 11.46 -7.79
N ILE A 53 -2.40 10.17 -7.94
CA ILE A 53 -1.57 9.07 -7.46
C ILE A 53 -0.23 9.02 -8.21
N ILE A 54 -0.26 9.17 -9.54
CA ILE A 54 0.96 9.12 -10.36
C ILE A 54 1.89 10.28 -10.02
N GLU A 55 1.37 11.50 -9.88
CA GLU A 55 2.17 12.65 -9.46
C GLU A 55 2.72 12.47 -8.04
N GLY A 56 1.94 11.91 -7.12
CA GLY A 56 2.41 11.57 -5.78
C GLY A 56 3.58 10.57 -5.79
N PHE A 57 3.52 9.53 -6.61
CA PHE A 57 4.64 8.59 -6.78
C PHE A 57 5.86 9.25 -7.41
N LYS A 58 5.68 10.10 -8.41
CA LYS A 58 6.78 10.86 -9.05
C LYS A 58 7.48 11.77 -8.04
N ASP A 59 6.72 12.42 -7.17
CA ASP A 59 7.28 13.26 -6.11
C ASP A 59 8.07 12.43 -5.10
N ILE A 60 7.57 11.28 -4.65
CA ILE A 60 8.32 10.36 -3.79
C ILE A 60 9.65 9.98 -4.44
N ILE A 61 9.63 9.55 -5.70
CA ILE A 61 10.82 9.15 -6.46
C ILE A 61 11.83 10.30 -6.54
N LYS A 62 11.36 11.50 -6.84
CA LYS A 62 12.19 12.70 -7.00
C LYS A 62 12.80 13.15 -5.66
N ILE A 63 11.99 13.28 -4.61
CA ILE A 63 12.41 13.78 -3.30
C ILE A 63 13.44 12.86 -2.67
N ASN A 64 13.23 11.54 -2.78
CA ASN A 64 14.13 10.53 -2.22
C ASN A 64 15.25 10.09 -3.18
N ASN A 65 15.35 10.73 -4.35
CA ASN A 65 16.35 10.42 -5.39
C ASN A 65 16.39 8.92 -5.73
N ILE A 66 15.22 8.26 -5.78
CA ILE A 66 15.12 6.81 -6.01
C ILE A 66 15.55 6.49 -7.44
N LYS A 67 16.52 5.58 -7.59
CA LYS A 67 17.00 5.09 -8.88
C LYS A 67 16.53 3.64 -9.07
N PHE A 68 16.03 3.35 -10.25
CA PHE A 68 15.55 2.02 -10.63
C PHE A 68 15.59 1.85 -12.16
N ASP A 69 15.62 0.60 -12.59
CA ASP A 69 15.57 0.19 -13.99
C ASP A 69 14.18 -0.28 -14.40
N ILE A 70 13.41 -0.83 -13.43
CA ILE A 70 12.14 -1.54 -13.67
C ILE A 70 11.14 -1.15 -12.59
N ILE A 71 9.86 -1.05 -12.94
CA ILE A 71 8.76 -0.95 -11.97
C ILE A 71 8.05 -2.30 -11.86
N ALA A 72 7.76 -2.73 -10.64
CA ALA A 72 7.03 -3.96 -10.34
C ALA A 72 5.77 -3.68 -9.54
N GLY A 73 4.59 -3.95 -10.10
CA GLY A 73 3.31 -3.83 -9.40
C GLY A 73 2.96 -5.10 -8.60
N THR A 74 2.48 -4.97 -7.38
CA THR A 74 2.00 -6.12 -6.59
C THR A 74 0.60 -6.54 -6.98
N SER A 75 0.34 -7.84 -7.07
CA SER A 75 -1.01 -8.35 -7.28
C SER A 75 -1.89 -8.10 -6.05
N THR A 76 -3.10 -7.59 -6.22
CA THR A 76 -3.74 -7.30 -7.50
C THR A 76 -3.79 -5.80 -7.76
N ALA A 77 -3.93 -4.99 -6.72
CA ALA A 77 -4.25 -3.56 -6.86
C ALA A 77 -3.03 -2.67 -7.13
N GLY A 78 -1.81 -3.13 -6.84
CA GLY A 78 -0.58 -2.44 -7.24
C GLY A 78 -0.29 -2.50 -8.74
N ILE A 79 -0.83 -3.51 -9.46
CA ILE A 79 -0.59 -3.71 -10.90
C ILE A 79 -1.01 -2.48 -11.74
N PRO A 80 -2.26 -2.01 -11.70
CA PRO A 80 -2.70 -0.91 -12.56
C PRO A 80 -1.95 0.39 -12.27
N HIS A 81 -1.71 0.70 -11.01
CA HIS A 81 -0.98 1.91 -10.62
C HIS A 81 0.49 1.84 -11.02
N GLY A 82 1.13 0.68 -10.85
CA GLY A 82 2.50 0.44 -11.32
C GLY A 82 2.63 0.54 -12.83
N ALA A 83 1.67 -0.02 -13.60
CA ALA A 83 1.66 0.05 -15.05
C ALA A 83 1.50 1.50 -15.55
N LEU A 84 0.58 2.27 -14.95
CA LEU A 84 0.40 3.69 -15.28
C LEU A 84 1.65 4.52 -14.98
N LEU A 85 2.31 4.25 -13.84
CA LEU A 85 3.55 4.93 -13.50
C LEU A 85 4.69 4.57 -14.46
N ALA A 86 4.82 3.30 -14.84
CA ALA A 86 5.84 2.83 -15.77
C ALA A 86 5.65 3.44 -17.16
N ASP A 87 4.41 3.50 -17.65
CA ASP A 87 4.07 4.17 -18.91
C ASP A 87 4.45 5.67 -18.86
N ARG A 88 4.08 6.36 -17.79
CA ARG A 88 4.37 7.78 -17.61
C ARG A 88 5.88 8.08 -17.55
N LEU A 89 6.69 7.17 -16.99
CA LEU A 89 8.14 7.32 -16.87
C LEU A 89 8.91 6.67 -18.02
N ASN A 90 8.22 5.99 -18.94
CA ASN A 90 8.78 5.25 -20.09
C ASN A 90 9.85 4.24 -19.65
N VAL A 91 9.51 3.40 -18.65
CA VAL A 91 10.40 2.35 -18.11
C VAL A 91 9.72 0.97 -18.19
N PRO A 92 10.49 -0.13 -18.19
CA PRO A 92 9.98 -1.49 -18.17
C PRO A 92 9.04 -1.73 -16.98
N PHE A 93 7.99 -2.54 -17.20
CA PHE A 93 7.02 -2.94 -16.19
C PHE A 93 6.92 -4.46 -16.08
N ILE A 94 6.89 -4.95 -14.85
CA ILE A 94 6.59 -6.34 -14.48
C ILE A 94 5.55 -6.34 -13.37
N TYR A 95 4.94 -7.49 -13.07
CA TYR A 95 4.12 -7.59 -11.86
C TYR A 95 4.40 -8.86 -11.07
N ILE A 96 4.11 -8.79 -9.76
CA ILE A 96 4.41 -9.83 -8.78
C ILE A 96 3.09 -10.48 -8.36
N ARG A 97 2.98 -11.79 -8.56
CA ARG A 97 1.82 -12.59 -8.13
C ARG A 97 1.87 -12.84 -6.62
N ASP A 98 0.70 -12.95 -6.00
CA ASP A 98 0.60 -13.34 -4.58
C ASP A 98 1.13 -14.76 -4.33
N LYS A 99 0.93 -15.67 -5.30
CA LYS A 99 1.39 -17.07 -5.23
C LYS A 99 2.08 -17.50 -6.54
N PRO A 100 3.09 -18.38 -6.44
CA PRO A 100 3.69 -19.01 -7.63
C PRO A 100 2.63 -19.74 -8.47
N LYS A 101 2.91 -19.91 -9.78
CA LYS A 101 2.07 -20.75 -10.65
C LYS A 101 2.06 -22.21 -10.15
N ALA A 102 0.88 -22.83 -10.18
CA ALA A 102 0.74 -24.25 -9.82
C ALA A 102 1.42 -25.19 -10.82
N HIS A 103 1.55 -24.75 -12.07
CA HIS A 103 2.13 -25.52 -13.18
C HIS A 103 3.15 -24.69 -13.96
N GLY A 104 4.19 -25.33 -14.50
CA GLY A 104 5.28 -24.69 -15.21
C GLY A 104 6.40 -24.23 -14.28
N LEU A 105 7.23 -23.29 -14.75
CA LEU A 105 8.26 -22.66 -13.94
C LEU A 105 7.57 -21.89 -12.79
N LYS A 106 7.94 -22.21 -11.56
CA LYS A 106 7.37 -21.66 -10.31
C LYS A 106 7.72 -20.16 -10.11
N ASN A 107 7.55 -19.35 -11.15
CA ASN A 107 7.88 -17.95 -11.11
C ASN A 107 6.68 -17.13 -10.60
N GLN A 108 6.94 -16.21 -9.67
CA GLN A 108 5.97 -15.21 -9.20
C GLN A 108 6.02 -13.92 -10.01
N ILE A 109 7.03 -13.75 -10.86
CA ILE A 109 7.22 -12.56 -11.66
C ILE A 109 6.61 -12.79 -13.05
N GLU A 110 5.81 -11.86 -13.51
CA GLU A 110 5.20 -11.83 -14.83
C GLU A 110 5.69 -10.60 -15.60
N GLY A 111 5.76 -10.71 -16.93
CA GLY A 111 6.27 -9.65 -17.80
C GLY A 111 7.72 -9.86 -18.24
N ILE A 112 8.35 -10.96 -17.77
CA ILE A 112 9.65 -11.44 -18.27
C ILE A 112 9.54 -12.91 -18.67
N ASP A 113 10.47 -13.38 -19.48
CA ASP A 113 10.57 -14.81 -19.80
C ASP A 113 10.83 -15.62 -18.51
N ALA A 114 10.17 -16.75 -18.39
CA ALA A 114 10.21 -17.62 -17.24
C ALA A 114 11.59 -18.21 -16.88
N VAL A 115 12.51 -18.26 -17.86
CA VAL A 115 13.93 -18.68 -17.68
C VAL A 115 14.85 -17.47 -17.45
N SER A 116 14.36 -16.26 -17.65
CA SER A 116 15.13 -15.04 -17.45
C SER A 116 15.07 -14.62 -15.99
N ASP A 117 16.20 -14.18 -15.46
CA ASP A 117 16.27 -13.46 -14.20
C ASP A 117 16.30 -11.94 -14.43
N LEU A 118 16.22 -11.19 -13.36
CA LEU A 118 16.26 -9.74 -13.40
C LEU A 118 17.71 -9.18 -13.51
N LYS A 119 18.72 -10.04 -13.60
CA LYS A 119 20.14 -9.71 -13.88
C LYS A 119 20.68 -8.54 -13.05
N GLN A 120 20.37 -8.53 -11.76
CA GLN A 120 20.78 -7.47 -10.82
C GLN A 120 20.21 -6.08 -11.18
N LYS A 121 19.11 -6.02 -11.93
CA LYS A 121 18.40 -4.76 -12.17
C LYS A 121 17.78 -4.23 -10.90
N SER A 122 17.82 -2.91 -10.75
CA SER A 122 17.14 -2.22 -9.66
C SER A 122 15.64 -2.12 -9.94
N VAL A 123 14.82 -2.60 -9.00
CA VAL A 123 13.38 -2.70 -9.16
C VAL A 123 12.69 -1.87 -8.09
N LEU A 124 11.81 -0.95 -8.52
CA LEU A 124 10.92 -0.21 -7.64
C LEU A 124 9.60 -0.97 -7.51
N VAL A 125 9.26 -1.39 -6.29
CA VAL A 125 7.98 -2.09 -6.02
C VAL A 125 6.88 -1.08 -5.73
N ILE A 126 5.74 -1.23 -6.42
CA ILE A 126 4.53 -0.42 -6.25
C ILE A 126 3.44 -1.26 -5.62
N GLU A 127 2.95 -0.79 -4.48
CA GLU A 127 1.86 -1.39 -3.72
C GLU A 127 0.66 -0.41 -3.66
N ASP A 128 -0.55 -0.92 -3.48
CA ASP A 128 -1.70 -0.04 -3.22
C ASP A 128 -1.87 0.28 -1.73
N LEU A 129 -1.72 -0.72 -0.87
CA LEU A 129 -1.93 -0.60 0.57
C LEU A 129 -0.90 -1.39 1.38
N ILE A 130 -0.12 -0.72 2.21
CA ILE A 130 0.67 -1.38 3.26
C ILE A 130 -0.13 -1.40 4.57
N SER A 131 -0.74 -2.54 4.87
CA SER A 131 -1.45 -2.79 6.14
C SER A 131 -0.49 -3.40 7.16
N THR A 132 -0.43 -4.72 7.26
CA THR A 132 0.54 -5.44 8.11
C THR A 132 1.89 -5.72 7.44
N GLY A 133 2.05 -5.36 6.19
CA GLY A 133 3.28 -5.45 5.41
C GLY A 133 3.68 -6.85 4.94
N GLY A 134 3.01 -7.90 5.40
CA GLY A 134 3.43 -9.28 5.11
C GLY A 134 3.36 -9.65 3.62
N SER A 135 2.33 -9.23 2.88
CA SER A 135 2.23 -9.46 1.43
C SER A 135 3.28 -8.67 0.66
N SER A 136 3.43 -7.40 1.00
CA SER A 136 4.38 -6.50 0.34
C SER A 136 5.83 -6.93 0.57
N ALA A 137 6.18 -7.37 1.79
CA ALA A 137 7.51 -7.92 2.10
C ALA A 137 7.79 -9.22 1.31
N ARG A 138 6.79 -10.12 1.19
CA ARG A 138 6.93 -11.31 0.33
C ARG A 138 7.10 -10.95 -1.14
N ALA A 139 6.42 -9.92 -1.62
CA ALA A 139 6.57 -9.44 -3.00
C ALA A 139 8.00 -8.92 -3.24
N VAL A 140 8.55 -8.14 -2.32
CA VAL A 140 9.96 -7.70 -2.34
C VAL A 140 10.90 -8.90 -2.40
N GLN A 141 10.68 -9.91 -1.54
CA GLN A 141 11.50 -11.13 -1.53
C GLN A 141 11.41 -11.89 -2.86
N ALA A 142 10.22 -12.02 -3.45
CA ALA A 142 10.05 -12.71 -4.74
C ALA A 142 10.85 -12.03 -5.89
N VAL A 143 10.96 -10.70 -5.88
CA VAL A 143 11.82 -9.98 -6.84
C VAL A 143 13.30 -10.29 -6.60
N ARG A 144 13.72 -10.33 -5.33
CA ARG A 144 15.10 -10.68 -4.96
C ARG A 144 15.47 -12.11 -5.31
N ASP A 145 14.54 -13.05 -5.10
CA ASP A 145 14.69 -14.46 -5.48
C ASP A 145 14.84 -14.64 -7.00
N ALA A 146 14.34 -13.66 -7.79
CA ALA A 146 14.53 -13.57 -9.23
C ALA A 146 15.78 -12.73 -9.62
N ASN A 147 16.75 -12.56 -8.72
CA ASN A 147 17.98 -11.78 -8.90
C ASN A 147 17.75 -10.27 -9.18
N GLY A 148 16.64 -9.68 -8.73
CA GLY A 148 16.43 -8.25 -8.73
C GLY A 148 16.94 -7.58 -7.45
N ILE A 149 17.29 -6.29 -7.53
CA ILE A 149 17.66 -5.47 -6.38
C ILE A 149 16.47 -4.60 -6.01
N VAL A 150 15.96 -4.72 -4.78
CA VAL A 150 14.83 -3.92 -4.28
C VAL A 150 15.27 -3.17 -3.03
N ASN A 151 15.36 -1.86 -3.13
CA ASN A 151 15.65 -0.97 -2.00
C ASN A 151 14.42 -0.23 -1.51
N TYR A 152 13.39 -0.09 -2.36
CA TYR A 152 12.19 0.68 -2.09
C TYR A 152 10.91 -0.07 -2.48
N CYS A 153 9.93 0.01 -1.59
CA CYS A 153 8.53 -0.36 -1.86
C CYS A 153 7.68 0.88 -1.55
N ILE A 154 7.11 1.52 -2.58
CA ILE A 154 6.27 2.69 -2.38
C ILE A 154 4.80 2.33 -2.55
N SER A 155 3.91 3.00 -1.80
CA SER A 155 2.49 2.68 -1.82
C SER A 155 1.59 3.92 -1.89
N ILE A 156 0.34 3.70 -2.28
CA ILE A 156 -0.67 4.75 -2.26
C ILE A 156 -0.98 5.11 -0.81
N PHE A 157 -1.24 4.09 0.03
CA PHE A 157 -1.61 4.29 1.42
C PHE A 157 -0.88 3.32 2.36
N SER A 158 -0.55 3.79 3.56
CA SER A 158 -0.07 2.94 4.67
C SER A 158 -0.78 3.29 5.96
N TYR A 159 -1.19 2.27 6.71
CA TYR A 159 -1.67 2.45 8.08
C TYR A 159 -0.55 2.79 9.07
N GLY A 160 0.71 2.57 8.71
CA GLY A 160 1.86 2.82 9.58
C GLY A 160 1.94 1.90 10.79
N LEU A 161 1.42 0.67 10.69
CA LEU A 161 1.41 -0.28 11.80
C LEU A 161 2.80 -0.84 12.10
N ASN A 162 3.13 -1.03 13.38
CA ASN A 162 4.38 -1.66 13.84
C ASN A 162 4.61 -3.05 13.23
N LYS A 163 3.53 -3.78 12.92
CA LYS A 163 3.60 -5.07 12.21
C LYS A 163 4.18 -4.93 10.80
N ALA A 164 3.87 -3.85 10.10
CA ALA A 164 4.42 -3.59 8.76
C ALA A 164 5.93 -3.33 8.84
N ALA A 165 6.36 -2.44 9.73
CA ALA A 165 7.79 -2.20 9.98
C ALA A 165 8.52 -3.51 10.33
N SER A 166 7.93 -4.32 11.21
CA SER A 166 8.50 -5.63 11.60
C SER A 166 8.60 -6.61 10.43
N ALA A 167 7.64 -6.60 9.49
CA ALA A 167 7.67 -7.47 8.31
C ALA A 167 8.82 -7.10 7.36
N PHE A 168 9.04 -5.81 7.12
CA PHE A 168 10.14 -5.33 6.29
C PHE A 168 11.51 -5.46 6.97
N ASN A 169 11.57 -5.28 8.30
CA ASN A 169 12.81 -5.47 9.07
C ASN A 169 13.27 -6.94 9.16
N LYS A 170 12.41 -7.90 8.86
CA LYS A 170 12.76 -9.32 8.76
C LYS A 170 13.40 -9.72 7.43
N LEU A 171 13.40 -8.83 6.45
CA LEU A 171 14.11 -9.05 5.19
C LEU A 171 15.62 -8.99 5.44
N ASP A 172 16.37 -9.92 4.84
CA ASP A 172 17.85 -10.00 5.00
C ASP A 172 18.55 -8.70 4.55
N ILE A 173 17.99 -8.03 3.55
CA ILE A 173 18.45 -6.74 3.05
C ILE A 173 17.37 -5.71 3.36
N PRO A 174 17.68 -4.54 3.91
CA PRO A 174 16.71 -3.48 4.16
C PRO A 174 15.91 -3.10 2.90
N CYS A 175 14.62 -2.80 3.08
CA CYS A 175 13.77 -2.23 2.04
C CYS A 175 12.96 -1.09 2.67
N GLU A 176 13.16 0.12 2.18
CA GLU A 176 12.46 1.29 2.67
C GLU A 176 11.04 1.35 2.12
N THR A 177 10.09 1.73 2.98
CA THR A 177 8.69 1.90 2.58
C THR A 177 8.28 3.36 2.70
N ILE A 178 7.72 3.91 1.62
CA ILE A 178 7.22 5.29 1.57
C ILE A 178 5.82 5.27 0.95
N SER A 179 4.90 6.05 1.50
CA SER A 179 3.51 6.11 1.01
C SER A 179 3.12 7.55 0.67
N ILE A 180 2.27 7.73 -0.34
CA ILE A 180 1.71 9.04 -0.69
C ILE A 180 0.84 9.54 0.47
N LEU A 181 -0.02 8.65 0.98
CA LEU A 181 -0.90 8.89 2.11
C LEU A 181 -0.50 8.00 3.28
N THR A 182 -0.30 8.59 4.44
CA THR A 182 -0.16 7.88 5.73
C THR A 182 -1.44 8.03 6.55
N TYR A 183 -1.61 7.16 7.55
CA TYR A 183 -2.76 7.23 8.44
C TYR A 183 -2.82 8.55 9.23
N ASP A 184 -1.66 9.10 9.62
CA ASP A 184 -1.60 10.38 10.33
C ASP A 184 -2.10 11.52 9.45
N VAL A 185 -1.63 11.59 8.20
CA VAL A 185 -2.09 12.57 7.20
C VAL A 185 -3.59 12.41 6.91
N LEU A 186 -4.11 11.18 6.90
CA LEU A 186 -5.55 10.94 6.79
C LEU A 186 -6.32 11.56 7.96
N LEU A 187 -5.86 11.37 9.20
CA LEU A 187 -6.52 11.95 10.38
C LEU A 187 -6.44 13.48 10.40
N GLU A 188 -5.34 14.06 9.92
CA GLU A 188 -5.22 15.50 9.75
C GLU A 188 -6.25 16.03 8.74
N ALA A 189 -6.40 15.37 7.59
CA ALA A 189 -7.40 15.72 6.57
C ALA A 189 -8.84 15.58 7.09
N VAL A 190 -9.13 14.49 7.83
CA VAL A 190 -10.43 14.28 8.49
C VAL A 190 -10.79 15.42 9.43
N LYS A 191 -9.82 15.90 10.21
CA LYS A 191 -10.02 17.04 11.12
C LYS A 191 -10.18 18.36 10.36
N GLU A 192 -9.38 18.58 9.33
CA GLU A 192 -9.41 19.82 8.53
C GLU A 192 -10.78 20.07 7.86
N ILE A 193 -11.45 18.98 7.42
CA ILE A 193 -12.75 19.07 6.73
C ILE A 193 -13.95 18.80 7.65
N ASP A 194 -13.74 18.76 8.97
CA ASP A 194 -14.79 18.46 9.96
C ASP A 194 -15.60 17.17 9.64
N TYR A 195 -14.91 16.15 9.10
CA TYR A 195 -15.56 14.90 8.64
C TYR A 195 -16.12 14.08 9.80
N MET A 196 -15.50 14.18 10.97
CA MET A 196 -15.83 13.44 12.19
C MET A 196 -15.60 14.30 13.42
N SER A 197 -16.27 13.96 14.52
CA SER A 197 -16.05 14.60 15.83
C SER A 197 -14.66 14.28 16.40
N ASP A 198 -14.16 15.13 17.28
CA ASP A 198 -12.89 14.89 18.01
C ASP A 198 -12.91 13.57 18.79
N ALA A 199 -14.07 13.18 19.36
CA ALA A 199 -14.23 11.90 20.06
C ALA A 199 -13.99 10.71 19.09
N GLN A 200 -14.56 10.74 17.91
CA GLN A 200 -14.37 9.70 16.89
C GLN A 200 -12.92 9.67 16.37
N ILE A 201 -12.30 10.84 16.19
CA ILE A 201 -10.87 10.93 15.79
C ILE A 201 -9.99 10.31 16.88
N ASN A 202 -10.30 10.49 18.16
CA ASN A 202 -9.54 9.86 19.26
C ASN A 202 -9.67 8.33 19.24
N LEU A 203 -10.85 7.77 18.96
CA LEU A 203 -11.03 6.33 18.77
C LEU A 203 -10.19 5.78 17.60
N LEU A 204 -10.05 6.55 16.51
CA LEU A 204 -9.18 6.20 15.38
C LEU A 204 -7.69 6.21 15.76
N LYS A 205 -7.25 7.15 16.60
CA LYS A 205 -5.87 7.18 17.12
C LYS A 205 -5.60 5.98 18.03
N GLU A 206 -6.51 5.67 18.95
CA GLU A 206 -6.42 4.47 19.81
C GLU A 206 -6.32 3.19 18.99
N TRP A 207 -7.06 3.10 17.86
CA TRP A 207 -6.95 1.97 16.96
C TRP A 207 -5.55 1.84 16.35
N LYS A 208 -4.93 2.94 15.95
CA LYS A 208 -3.57 2.91 15.40
C LYS A 208 -2.54 2.36 16.38
N ASP A 209 -2.68 2.70 17.64
CA ASP A 209 -1.76 2.26 18.71
C ASP A 209 -1.88 0.75 18.99
N ASP A 210 -3.10 0.20 18.96
CA ASP A 210 -3.34 -1.22 19.23
C ASP A 210 -4.47 -1.79 18.34
N PRO A 211 -4.23 -1.93 17.05
CA PRO A 211 -5.29 -2.22 16.07
C PRO A 211 -5.94 -3.60 16.25
N PHE A 212 -5.26 -4.58 16.86
CA PHE A 212 -5.77 -5.93 16.98
C PHE A 212 -6.56 -6.17 18.27
N GLU A 213 -6.35 -5.36 19.31
CA GLU A 213 -7.12 -5.42 20.56
C GLU A 213 -8.19 -4.31 20.64
N TRP A 214 -8.13 -3.32 19.76
CA TRP A 214 -9.04 -2.18 19.76
C TRP A 214 -10.52 -2.63 19.71
N GLY A 215 -10.85 -3.57 18.82
CA GLY A 215 -12.21 -4.10 18.72
C GLY A 215 -12.70 -4.70 20.05
N ASN A 216 -11.90 -5.56 20.67
CA ASN A 216 -12.23 -6.18 21.96
C ASN A 216 -12.43 -5.13 23.07
N LYS A 217 -11.57 -4.11 23.12
CA LYS A 217 -11.66 -3.00 24.11
C LYS A 217 -12.93 -2.18 23.97
N HIS A 218 -13.48 -2.09 22.75
CA HIS A 218 -14.67 -1.32 22.43
C HIS A 218 -15.94 -2.19 22.25
N GLY A 219 -15.94 -3.45 22.70
CA GLY A 219 -17.11 -4.34 22.68
C GLY A 219 -17.36 -5.06 21.34
N PHE A 220 -16.40 -5.03 20.43
CA PHE A 220 -16.45 -5.70 19.13
C PHE A 220 -15.49 -6.90 19.10
N SER A 221 -15.91 -8.02 19.63
CA SER A 221 -15.07 -9.21 19.69
C SER A 221 -14.67 -9.72 18.32
N LYS A 222 -13.46 -10.25 18.22
CA LYS A 222 -12.98 -10.93 17.01
C LYS A 222 -13.88 -12.11 16.67
N ILE A 223 -14.25 -12.26 15.40
CA ILE A 223 -14.97 -13.42 14.88
C ILE A 223 -13.96 -14.43 14.39
N GLU A 224 -13.95 -15.63 14.98
CA GLU A 224 -13.18 -16.76 14.45
C GLU A 224 -13.87 -17.31 13.20
N LYS A 225 -13.07 -17.51 12.14
CA LYS A 225 -13.53 -18.05 10.85
C LYS A 225 -12.99 -19.44 10.63
#